data_67c59ee6a15f7daa5582fc2dac2f2970
#
_entry.id   67c59ee6a15f7daa5582fc2dac2f2970
#
_cell.length_a   1.000
_cell.length_b   1.000
_cell.length_c   1.000
_cell.angle_alpha   90.00
_cell.angle_beta   90.00
_cell.angle_gamma   90.00
#
_symmetry.space_group_name_H-M   'P 1'
#
loop_
_entity.id
_entity.type
_entity.pdbx_description
1 polymer ?
#
loop_
_entity_poly.entity_id
_entity_poly.type
_entity_poly.pdbx_seq_one_letter_code
_entity_poly.pdbx_strand_id
1 'polypeptide(L)'
;MSNHTELAKEFYKAFSEADRDLVEKLLATDFTLSAPSAPFLDRNGFFEQAWPGAAGHVKHDFVRFIEQGDEVVVTYEETMPDGTKRRNTEVLTFIDDKLCRSEVYFGWNIKQ
;
A
#
# COMPACT_ATOMS: atom_id res chain seq x y z
N MET A 1 -20.10 -11.33 1.39
CA MET A 1 -19.77 -9.92 1.59
C MET A 1 -18.29 -9.73 1.49
N SER A 2 -17.88 -8.86 0.63
CA SER A 2 -16.47 -8.55 0.55
C SER A 2 -16.06 -7.75 1.77
N ASN A 3 -14.88 -8.00 2.26
CA ASN A 3 -14.32 -7.29 3.39
C ASN A 3 -12.96 -6.72 2.95
N HIS A 4 -13.03 -5.79 1.99
CA HIS A 4 -11.84 -5.24 1.38
C HIS A 4 -11.02 -4.43 2.37
N THR A 5 -11.68 -3.78 3.33
CA THR A 5 -10.97 -3.05 4.37
C THR A 5 -10.06 -3.98 5.18
N GLU A 6 -10.56 -5.16 5.54
CA GLU A 6 -9.72 -6.12 6.28
C GLU A 6 -8.57 -6.64 5.43
N LEU A 7 -8.81 -6.87 4.12
CA LEU A 7 -7.73 -7.25 3.20
C LEU A 7 -6.69 -6.15 3.08
N ALA A 8 -7.12 -4.88 3.06
CA ALA A 8 -6.20 -3.75 3.01
C ALA A 8 -5.32 -3.73 4.27
N LYS A 9 -5.94 -3.89 5.45
CA LYS A 9 -5.18 -3.93 6.70
C LYS A 9 -4.19 -5.08 6.73
N GLU A 10 -4.60 -6.23 6.22
CA GLU A 10 -3.73 -7.40 6.13
C GLU A 10 -2.53 -7.15 5.21
N PHE A 11 -2.78 -6.49 4.08
CA PHE A 11 -1.71 -6.11 3.16
C PHE A 11 -0.69 -5.18 3.82
N TYR A 12 -1.16 -4.10 4.48
CA TYR A 12 -0.25 -3.16 5.14
C TYR A 12 0.54 -3.84 6.26
N LYS A 13 -0.10 -4.72 7.01
CA LYS A 13 0.60 -5.46 8.07
C LYS A 13 1.69 -6.33 7.49
N ALA A 14 1.36 -7.10 6.45
CA ALA A 14 2.34 -7.97 5.79
C ALA A 14 3.50 -7.16 5.20
N PHE A 15 3.18 -6.01 4.61
CA PHE A 15 4.20 -5.12 4.04
C PHE A 15 5.13 -4.58 5.14
N SER A 16 4.56 -4.13 6.27
CA SER A 16 5.36 -3.58 7.36
C SER A 16 6.22 -4.63 8.05
N GLU A 17 5.81 -5.89 7.98
CA GLU A 17 6.56 -7.01 8.55
C GLU A 17 7.48 -7.67 7.53
N ALA A 18 7.50 -7.17 6.30
CA ALA A 18 8.25 -7.75 5.19
C ALA A 18 7.90 -9.23 4.97
N ASP A 19 6.62 -9.58 5.17
CA ASP A 19 6.11 -10.92 4.94
C ASP A 19 5.81 -11.10 3.47
N ARG A 20 6.84 -11.40 2.70
CA ARG A 20 6.74 -11.47 1.25
C ARG A 20 5.78 -12.55 0.77
N ASP A 21 5.81 -13.71 1.41
CA ASP A 21 4.92 -14.80 1.00
C ASP A 21 3.47 -14.40 1.08
N LEU A 22 3.08 -13.71 2.15
CA LEU A 22 1.70 -13.26 2.31
C LEU A 22 1.37 -12.17 1.30
N VAL A 23 2.28 -11.22 1.08
CA VAL A 23 2.05 -10.16 0.08
C VAL A 23 1.90 -10.79 -1.30
N GLU A 24 2.72 -11.77 -1.66
CA GLU A 24 2.58 -12.44 -2.95
C GLU A 24 1.23 -13.12 -3.11
N LYS A 25 0.67 -13.65 -2.03
CA LYS A 25 -0.66 -14.27 -2.07
C LYS A 25 -1.78 -13.24 -2.19
N LEU A 26 -1.60 -12.06 -1.61
CA LEU A 26 -2.61 -11.01 -1.63
C LEU A 26 -2.65 -10.26 -2.96
N LEU A 27 -1.54 -10.20 -3.68
CA LEU A 27 -1.47 -9.47 -4.95
C LEU A 27 -1.99 -10.33 -6.11
N ALA A 28 -2.81 -9.70 -6.96
CA ALA A 28 -3.21 -10.32 -8.21
C ALA A 28 -2.00 -10.47 -9.15
N THR A 29 -2.09 -11.40 -10.09
CA THR A 29 -1.00 -11.60 -11.07
C THR A 29 -0.81 -10.38 -11.95
N ASP A 30 -1.88 -9.60 -12.18
CA ASP A 30 -1.85 -8.38 -12.98
C ASP A 30 -1.78 -7.11 -12.13
N PHE A 31 -1.31 -7.24 -10.90
CA PHE A 31 -1.16 -6.10 -9.99
C PHE A 31 -0.32 -4.98 -10.59
N THR A 32 -0.76 -3.73 -10.38
CA THR A 32 0.00 -2.55 -10.76
C THR A 32 0.06 -1.56 -9.60
N LEU A 33 1.18 -0.85 -9.52
CA LEU A 33 1.39 0.23 -8.55
C LEU A 33 1.70 1.51 -9.31
N SER A 34 1.02 2.59 -8.95
CA SER A 34 1.33 3.92 -9.45
C SER A 34 1.57 4.86 -8.27
N ALA A 35 2.68 5.55 -8.28
CA ALA A 35 3.07 6.49 -7.23
C ALA A 35 3.90 7.60 -7.86
N PRO A 36 4.05 8.76 -7.19
CA PRO A 36 4.83 9.86 -7.76
C PRO A 36 6.28 9.49 -8.08
N SER A 37 6.89 8.64 -7.26
CA SER A 37 8.27 8.21 -7.47
C SER A 37 8.37 6.98 -8.38
N ALA A 38 7.24 6.36 -8.72
CA ALA A 38 7.18 5.17 -9.55
C ALA A 38 5.86 5.19 -10.30
N PRO A 39 5.79 5.95 -11.42
CA PRO A 39 4.49 6.22 -12.07
C PRO A 39 3.78 4.99 -12.61
N PHE A 40 4.50 3.89 -12.81
CA PHE A 40 3.84 2.65 -13.16
C PHE A 40 4.80 1.48 -12.94
N LEU A 41 4.40 0.55 -12.08
CA LEU A 41 5.12 -0.71 -11.87
C LEU A 41 4.12 -1.86 -11.96
N ASP A 42 4.48 -2.90 -12.69
CA ASP A 42 3.73 -4.13 -12.64
C ASP A 42 4.13 -4.94 -11.40
N ARG A 43 3.58 -6.14 -11.24
CA ARG A 43 3.86 -6.99 -10.07
C ARG A 43 5.35 -7.26 -9.90
N ASN A 44 6.04 -7.61 -10.98
CA ASN A 44 7.49 -7.85 -10.92
C ASN A 44 8.24 -6.57 -10.56
N GLY A 45 7.87 -5.44 -11.19
CA GLY A 45 8.49 -4.16 -10.89
C GLY A 45 8.28 -3.74 -9.44
N PHE A 46 7.11 -4.03 -8.88
CA PHE A 46 6.85 -3.75 -7.48
C PHE A 46 7.85 -4.48 -6.57
N PHE A 47 8.05 -5.78 -6.80
CA PHE A 47 8.98 -6.54 -5.97
C PHE A 47 10.44 -6.20 -6.22
N GLU A 48 10.80 -5.81 -7.44
CA GLU A 48 12.17 -5.48 -7.78
C GLU A 48 12.57 -4.07 -7.36
N GLN A 49 11.66 -3.10 -7.46
CA GLN A 49 12.01 -1.69 -7.29
C GLN A 49 11.42 -1.05 -6.03
N ALA A 50 10.19 -1.39 -5.65
CA ALA A 50 9.55 -0.78 -4.49
C ALA A 50 9.79 -1.57 -3.22
N TRP A 51 9.64 -2.88 -3.28
CA TRP A 51 9.73 -3.76 -2.11
C TRP A 51 11.03 -3.62 -1.32
N PRO A 52 12.22 -3.67 -1.95
CA PRO A 52 13.47 -3.73 -1.17
C PRO A 52 13.72 -2.51 -0.30
N GLY A 53 13.27 -1.33 -0.75
CA GLY A 53 13.52 -0.09 0.00
C GLY A 53 12.42 0.25 1.00
N ALA A 54 11.25 -0.38 0.90
CA ALA A 54 10.09 0.04 1.68
C ALA A 54 9.60 -1.04 2.64
N ALA A 55 9.53 -2.29 2.20
CA ALA A 55 8.99 -3.36 3.03
C ALA A 55 9.80 -3.53 4.31
N GLY A 56 9.12 -3.49 5.46
CA GLY A 56 9.76 -3.62 6.75
C GLY A 56 10.49 -2.37 7.24
N HIS A 57 10.54 -1.31 6.41
CA HIS A 57 11.31 -0.10 6.75
C HIS A 57 10.43 1.13 6.99
N VAL A 58 9.18 1.08 6.59
CA VAL A 58 8.25 2.20 6.68
C VAL A 58 7.14 1.84 7.64
N LYS A 59 6.81 2.75 8.56
CA LYS A 59 5.68 2.58 9.47
C LYS A 59 4.49 3.37 8.96
N HIS A 60 3.30 2.79 9.14
CA HIS A 60 2.05 3.43 8.76
C HIS A 60 1.18 3.65 9.99
N ASP A 61 0.73 4.89 10.20
CA ASP A 61 -0.27 5.22 11.20
C ASP A 61 -1.53 5.62 10.44
N PHE A 62 -2.59 4.83 10.57
CA PHE A 62 -3.77 5.00 9.74
C PHE A 62 -4.70 6.08 10.26
N VAL A 63 -5.13 6.96 9.36
CA VAL A 63 -6.09 8.03 9.67
C VAL A 63 -7.49 7.56 9.34
N ARG A 64 -7.69 6.92 8.18
CA ARG A 64 -9.00 6.45 7.76
C ARG A 64 -8.89 5.33 6.74
N PHE A 65 -9.94 4.49 6.76
CA PHE A 65 -10.20 3.50 5.71
C PHE A 65 -11.62 3.75 5.24
N ILE A 66 -11.80 3.98 3.94
CA ILE A 66 -13.12 4.18 3.36
C ILE A 66 -13.28 3.17 2.23
N GLU A 67 -14.24 2.27 2.39
CA GLU A 67 -14.50 1.22 1.40
C GLU A 67 -15.72 1.59 0.57
N GLN A 68 -15.57 1.51 -0.76
CA GLN A 68 -16.67 1.72 -1.69
C GLN A 68 -16.51 0.77 -2.87
N GLY A 69 -17.40 -0.21 -2.96
CA GLY A 69 -17.31 -1.21 -4.03
C GLY A 69 -16.01 -1.99 -3.92
N ASP A 70 -15.24 -2.01 -4.99
CA ASP A 70 -13.97 -2.72 -5.05
C ASP A 70 -12.80 -1.89 -4.54
N GLU A 71 -13.03 -0.64 -4.12
CA GLU A 71 -11.96 0.26 -3.73
C GLU A 71 -11.95 0.51 -2.23
N VAL A 72 -10.74 0.58 -1.68
CA VAL A 72 -10.52 1.04 -0.31
C VAL A 72 -9.60 2.26 -0.39
N VAL A 73 -10.09 3.39 0.09
CA VAL A 73 -9.30 4.62 0.17
C VAL A 73 -8.69 4.68 1.56
N VAL A 74 -7.37 4.74 1.63
CA VAL A 74 -6.63 4.70 2.88
C VAL A 74 -5.82 5.97 3.01
N THR A 75 -6.05 6.74 4.07
CA THR A 75 -5.19 7.88 4.41
C THR A 75 -4.35 7.48 5.60
N TYR A 76 -3.06 7.71 5.51
CA TYR A 76 -2.13 7.33 6.58
C TYR A 76 -1.00 8.34 6.68
N GLU A 77 -0.29 8.28 7.81
CA GLU A 77 0.96 8.99 7.99
C GLU A 77 2.05 7.95 7.95
N GLU A 78 2.98 8.09 7.02
CA GLU A 78 4.11 7.18 6.95
C GLU A 78 5.33 7.80 7.61
N THR A 79 6.04 6.98 8.38
CA THR A 79 7.30 7.36 9.00
C THR A 79 8.41 6.63 8.28
N MET A 80 9.32 7.40 7.70
CA MET A 80 10.47 6.87 6.97
C MET A 80 11.57 6.49 7.94
N PRO A 81 12.58 5.69 7.49
CA PRO A 81 13.69 5.29 8.38
C PRO A 81 14.46 6.46 8.99
N ASP A 82 14.50 7.61 8.31
CA ASP A 82 15.19 8.80 8.83
C ASP A 82 14.34 9.61 9.81
N GLY A 83 13.12 9.14 10.11
CA GLY A 83 12.20 9.79 11.03
C GLY A 83 11.28 10.82 10.43
N THR A 84 11.44 11.14 9.14
CA THR A 84 10.51 12.07 8.49
C THR A 84 9.14 11.44 8.34
N LYS A 85 8.10 12.28 8.44
CA LYS A 85 6.70 11.84 8.33
C LYS A 85 5.99 12.57 7.20
N ARG A 86 5.14 11.83 6.50
CA ARG A 86 4.37 12.38 5.40
C ARG A 86 2.96 11.80 5.44
N ARG A 87 1.96 12.64 5.17
CA ARG A 87 0.58 12.15 5.05
C ARG A 87 0.29 11.87 3.59
N ASN A 88 -0.16 10.65 3.33
CA ASN A 88 -0.47 10.17 1.98
C ASN A 88 -1.86 9.58 1.94
N THR A 89 -2.42 9.50 0.74
CA THR A 89 -3.63 8.71 0.50
C THR A 89 -3.32 7.70 -0.58
N GLU A 90 -3.82 6.49 -0.39
CA GLU A 90 -3.63 5.39 -1.33
C GLU A 90 -5.00 4.80 -1.64
N VAL A 91 -5.24 4.52 -2.93
CA VAL A 91 -6.47 3.85 -3.35
C VAL A 91 -6.12 2.45 -3.77
N LEU A 92 -6.68 1.47 -3.06
CA LEU A 92 -6.45 0.05 -3.32
C LEU A 92 -7.69 -0.53 -4.00
N THR A 93 -7.49 -1.24 -5.10
CA THR A 93 -8.59 -1.91 -5.82
C THR A 93 -8.44 -3.40 -5.68
N PHE A 94 -9.50 -4.06 -5.18
CA PHE A 94 -9.52 -5.51 -4.97
C PHE A 94 -10.53 -6.16 -5.91
N ILE A 95 -10.16 -7.28 -6.51
CA ILE A 95 -11.04 -8.12 -7.30
C ILE A 95 -10.80 -9.57 -6.87
N ASP A 96 -11.87 -10.28 -6.53
CA ASP A 96 -11.79 -11.69 -6.09
C ASP A 96 -10.78 -11.86 -4.94
N ASP A 97 -10.86 -10.96 -3.95
CA ASP A 97 -10.02 -10.98 -2.76
C ASP A 97 -8.53 -10.82 -3.04
N LYS A 98 -8.18 -10.28 -4.22
CA LYS A 98 -6.80 -9.98 -4.59
C LYS A 98 -6.64 -8.49 -4.83
N LEU A 99 -5.52 -7.95 -4.38
CA LEU A 99 -5.18 -6.55 -4.65
C LEU A 99 -4.65 -6.45 -6.07
N CYS A 100 -5.40 -5.77 -6.94
CA CYS A 100 -5.02 -5.67 -8.34
C CYS A 100 -4.47 -4.31 -8.73
N ARG A 101 -4.68 -3.28 -7.92
CA ARG A 101 -4.15 -1.96 -8.23
C ARG A 101 -3.96 -1.14 -6.97
N SER A 102 -2.84 -0.44 -6.90
CA SER A 102 -2.57 0.54 -5.86
C SER A 102 -2.18 1.85 -6.53
N GLU A 103 -2.83 2.94 -6.11
CA GLU A 103 -2.53 4.29 -6.57
C GLU A 103 -2.18 5.13 -5.35
N VAL A 104 -0.96 5.67 -5.32
CA VAL A 104 -0.47 6.43 -4.17
C VAL A 104 -0.43 7.92 -4.52
N TYR A 105 -1.05 8.72 -3.68
CA TYR A 105 -1.06 10.17 -3.79
C TYR A 105 -0.29 10.75 -2.62
N PHE A 106 0.79 11.48 -2.89
CA PHE A 106 1.55 12.14 -1.84
C PHE A 106 0.79 13.39 -1.38
N GLY A 107 0.66 13.54 -0.07
CA GLY A 107 0.07 14.72 0.53
C GLY A 107 1.15 15.73 0.90
N TRP A 108 1.44 15.84 2.20
CA TRP A 108 2.40 16.84 2.68
C TRP A 108 3.27 16.26 3.79
N ASN A 109 4.43 16.89 3.98
CA ASN A 109 5.32 16.51 5.07
C ASN A 109 4.75 17.06 6.37
N ILE A 110 4.74 16.23 7.39
CA ILE A 110 4.22 16.61 8.70
C ILE A 110 5.36 17.23 9.48
N LYS A 111 5.14 18.45 9.93
CA LYS A 111 6.11 19.14 10.78
C LYS A 111 6.01 18.64 12.21
N GLN A 112 7.14 18.48 12.82
CA GLN A 112 7.24 18.00 14.18
C GLN A 112 7.61 19.12 15.14
#